data_3583696e244b83760a6858a97fbb5d8b
#
_entry.id   3583696e244b83760a6858a97fbb5d8b
#
_cell.length_a   1.000
_cell.length_b   1.000
_cell.length_c   1.000
_cell.angle_alpha   90.00
_cell.angle_beta   90.00
_cell.angle_gamma   90.00
#
_symmetry.space_group_name_H-M   'P 1'
#
loop_
_entity.id
_entity.type
_entity.pdbx_description
1 polymer ?
#
loop_
_entity_poly.entity_id
_entity_poly.type
_entity_poly.pdbx_seq_one_letter_code
_entity_poly.pdbx_strand_id
1 'polypeptide(L)'
;VFHRAGVLGAPAAGWRGADLAALRGRMTVDGRLRGEGVGADLLGHPFEALAWLAASPGAAVFGGLRAGQVVFLGSVTPPIWLDGPCRVTGEFD
;
A
#
# COMPACT_ATOMS: atom_id res chain seq x y z
N VAL A 1 7.32 -4.32 -12.60
CA VAL A 1 8.21 -3.41 -11.87
C VAL A 1 9.23 -4.20 -11.08
N PHE A 2 10.47 -3.80 -11.13
CA PHE A 2 11.55 -4.46 -10.40
C PHE A 2 11.49 -4.09 -8.92
N HIS A 3 11.00 -5.01 -8.11
CA HIS A 3 10.93 -4.83 -6.66
C HIS A 3 12.31 -5.03 -6.03
N ARG A 4 12.77 -4.06 -5.26
CA ARG A 4 14.05 -4.13 -4.56
C ARG A 4 13.89 -4.17 -3.05
N ALA A 5 12.99 -3.38 -2.50
CA ALA A 5 12.74 -3.30 -1.07
C ALA A 5 11.34 -2.78 -0.78
N GLY A 6 10.83 -3.12 0.39
CA GLY A 6 9.62 -2.56 0.98
C GLY A 6 9.96 -1.87 2.29
N VAL A 7 9.25 -0.80 2.60
CA VAL A 7 9.36 -0.08 3.87
C VAL A 7 8.05 -0.21 4.61
N LEU A 8 8.09 -0.67 5.85
CA LEU A 8 6.91 -0.80 6.71
C LEU A 8 6.99 0.23 7.82
N GLY A 9 5.93 0.98 8.00
CA GLY A 9 5.73 1.84 9.17
C GLY A 9 5.31 1.04 10.41
N ALA A 10 5.06 1.74 11.50
CA ALA A 10 4.53 1.11 12.71
C ALA A 10 3.13 0.53 12.45
N PRO A 11 2.80 -0.63 13.04
CA PRO A 11 1.46 -1.20 12.93
C PRO A 11 0.39 -0.26 13.50
N ALA A 12 -0.71 -0.10 12.77
CA ALA A 12 -1.86 0.68 13.24
C ALA A 12 -2.74 -0.18 14.15
N ALA A 13 -2.72 0.07 15.45
CA ALA A 13 -3.45 -0.73 16.43
C ALA A 13 -4.99 -0.66 16.26
N GLY A 14 -5.50 0.49 15.83
CA GLY A 14 -6.95 0.74 15.68
C GLY A 14 -7.54 0.42 14.30
N TRP A 15 -6.85 -0.30 13.45
CA TRP A 15 -7.21 -0.47 12.05
C TRP A 15 -8.61 -1.09 11.82
N ARG A 16 -9.08 -1.93 12.76
CA ARG A 16 -10.40 -2.58 12.63
C ARG A 16 -11.57 -1.61 12.72
N GLY A 17 -11.40 -0.47 13.39
CA GLY A 17 -12.40 0.59 13.49
C GLY A 17 -12.18 1.74 12.50
N ALA A 18 -11.16 1.67 11.68
CA ALA A 18 -10.85 2.71 10.71
C ALA A 18 -11.64 2.50 9.41
N ASP A 19 -12.05 3.60 8.78
CA ASP A 19 -12.56 3.58 7.41
C ASP A 19 -11.39 3.51 6.44
N LEU A 20 -11.00 2.29 6.08
CA LEU A 20 -9.84 2.07 5.23
C LEU A 20 -10.04 2.58 3.79
N ALA A 21 -11.29 2.70 3.32
CA ALA A 21 -11.56 3.27 2.01
C ALA A 21 -11.30 4.78 1.98
N ALA A 22 -11.60 5.47 3.07
CA ALA A 22 -11.35 6.90 3.21
C ALA A 22 -9.93 7.25 3.68
N LEU A 23 -9.13 6.25 4.08
CA LEU A 23 -7.77 6.45 4.57
C LEU A 23 -6.92 7.15 3.51
N ARG A 24 -6.36 8.30 3.85
CA ARG A 24 -5.55 9.10 2.93
C ARG A 24 -4.11 8.64 2.96
N GLY A 25 -3.55 8.41 1.78
CA GLY A 25 -2.13 8.14 1.60
C GLY A 25 -1.44 9.34 0.96
N ARG A 26 -0.31 9.75 1.51
CA ARG A 26 0.50 10.83 0.99
C ARG A 26 1.95 10.41 0.86
N MET A 27 2.59 10.87 -0.20
CA MET A 27 4.00 10.66 -0.44
C MET A 27 4.70 12.01 -0.60
N THR A 28 5.67 12.28 0.24
CA THR A 28 6.52 13.47 0.16
C THR A 28 7.96 13.10 -0.18
N VAL A 29 8.62 13.96 -0.94
CA VAL A 29 10.03 13.86 -1.27
C VAL A 29 10.71 15.14 -0.85
N ASP A 30 11.68 15.05 0.04
CA ASP A 30 12.39 16.20 0.65
C ASP A 30 11.40 17.26 1.19
N GLY A 31 10.33 16.79 1.86
CA GLY A 31 9.30 17.62 2.45
C GLY A 31 8.26 18.20 1.47
N ARG A 32 8.33 17.87 0.18
CA ARG A 32 7.36 18.30 -0.83
C ARG A 32 6.38 17.20 -1.16
N LEU A 33 5.09 17.50 -1.16
CA LEU A 33 4.05 16.56 -1.59
C LEU A 33 4.26 16.20 -3.07
N ARG A 34 4.37 14.91 -3.37
CA ARG A 34 4.58 14.39 -4.72
C ARG A 34 3.45 13.49 -5.19
N GLY A 35 2.64 12.98 -4.27
CA GLY A 35 1.48 12.16 -4.60
C GLY A 35 0.57 11.98 -3.41
N GLU A 36 -0.71 11.87 -3.68
CA GLU A 36 -1.74 11.54 -2.69
C GLU A 36 -2.83 10.69 -3.32
N GLY A 37 -3.57 9.99 -2.48
CA GLY A 37 -4.69 9.17 -2.87
C GLY A 37 -5.43 8.65 -1.64
N VAL A 38 -6.41 7.82 -1.85
CA VAL A 38 -7.23 7.25 -0.79
C VAL A 38 -7.31 5.74 -0.92
N GLY A 39 -7.67 5.06 0.16
CA GLY A 39 -7.81 3.61 0.15
C GLY A 39 -8.80 3.09 -0.89
N ALA A 40 -9.84 3.86 -1.20
CA ALA A 40 -10.80 3.52 -2.26
C ALA A 40 -10.18 3.42 -3.65
N ASP A 41 -9.04 4.02 -3.91
CA ASP A 41 -8.31 3.88 -5.17
C ASP A 41 -7.81 2.44 -5.42
N LEU A 42 -7.78 1.63 -4.35
CA LEU A 42 -7.48 0.20 -4.42
C LEU A 42 -8.77 -0.62 -4.60
N LEU A 43 -9.32 -0.65 -5.81
CA LEU A 43 -10.53 -1.40 -6.18
C LEU A 43 -11.77 -1.03 -5.32
N GLY A 44 -11.88 0.22 -4.90
CA GLY A 44 -12.96 0.72 -4.05
C GLY A 44 -12.73 0.53 -2.55
N HIS A 45 -11.94 -0.46 -2.16
CA HIS A 45 -11.56 -0.72 -0.77
C HIS A 45 -10.30 -1.58 -0.72
N PRO A 46 -9.33 -1.32 0.18
CA PRO A 46 -8.09 -2.12 0.28
C PRO A 46 -8.35 -3.62 0.44
N PHE A 47 -9.38 -4.02 1.16
CA PHE A 47 -9.70 -5.44 1.32
C PHE A 47 -10.29 -6.09 0.08
N GLU A 48 -10.85 -5.34 -0.87
CA GLU A 48 -11.24 -5.90 -2.16
C GLU A 48 -10.01 -6.32 -2.96
N ALA A 49 -8.95 -5.54 -2.94
CA ALA A 49 -7.68 -5.91 -3.55
C ALA A 49 -7.08 -7.16 -2.91
N LEU A 50 -7.16 -7.27 -1.58
CA LEU A 50 -6.69 -8.46 -0.84
C LEU A 50 -7.54 -9.70 -1.18
N ALA A 51 -8.86 -9.55 -1.20
CA ALA A 51 -9.78 -10.63 -1.54
C ALA A 51 -9.58 -11.12 -2.98
N TRP A 52 -9.40 -10.19 -3.90
CA TRP A 52 -9.07 -10.50 -5.30
C TRP A 52 -7.77 -11.32 -5.40
N LEU A 53 -6.72 -10.89 -4.70
CA LEU A 53 -5.45 -11.63 -4.68
C LEU A 53 -5.64 -13.02 -4.08
N ALA A 54 -6.34 -13.14 -2.95
CA ALA A 54 -6.57 -14.41 -2.28
C ALA A 54 -7.31 -15.43 -3.16
N ALA A 55 -8.24 -14.95 -4.00
CA ALA A 55 -8.99 -15.77 -4.94
C ALA A 55 -8.21 -16.04 -6.25
N SER A 56 -7.07 -15.41 -6.47
CA SER A 56 -6.34 -15.53 -7.72
C SER A 56 -5.63 -16.88 -7.88
N PRO A 57 -5.51 -17.41 -9.12
CA PRO A 57 -4.70 -18.61 -9.37
C PRO A 57 -3.24 -18.43 -8.97
N GLY A 58 -2.71 -17.21 -9.05
CA GLY A 58 -1.34 -16.90 -8.64
C GLY A 58 -1.10 -17.12 -7.15
N ALA A 59 -2.05 -16.73 -6.30
CA ALA A 59 -1.95 -17.02 -4.86
C ALA A 59 -2.02 -18.52 -4.57
N ALA A 60 -2.86 -19.25 -5.28
CA ALA A 60 -3.00 -20.72 -5.11
C ALA A 60 -1.69 -21.46 -5.44
N VAL A 61 -0.93 -21.02 -6.43
CA VAL A 61 0.39 -21.59 -6.77
C VAL A 61 1.37 -21.52 -5.60
N PHE A 62 1.28 -20.49 -4.76
CA PHE A 62 2.11 -20.30 -3.57
C PHE A 62 1.46 -20.83 -2.28
N GLY A 63 0.39 -21.63 -2.39
CA GLY A 63 -0.30 -22.21 -1.24
C GLY A 63 -1.28 -21.26 -0.55
N GLY A 64 -1.72 -20.20 -1.22
CA GLY A 64 -2.65 -19.20 -0.70
C GLY A 64 -2.00 -18.17 0.23
N LEU A 65 -2.81 -17.28 0.77
CA LEU A 65 -2.37 -16.27 1.74
C LEU A 65 -2.42 -16.85 3.16
N ARG A 66 -1.44 -16.52 3.96
CA ARG A 66 -1.30 -17.01 5.34
C ARG A 66 -1.13 -15.88 6.33
N ALA A 67 -1.55 -16.11 7.57
CA ALA A 67 -1.28 -15.18 8.67
C ALA A 67 0.22 -14.90 8.81
N GLY A 68 0.57 -13.66 9.11
CA GLY A 68 1.96 -13.21 9.24
C GLY A 68 2.61 -12.75 7.93
N GLN A 69 2.00 -13.00 6.78
CA GLN A 69 2.49 -12.47 5.51
C GLN A 69 2.18 -10.98 5.38
N VAL A 70 3.08 -10.25 4.71
CA VAL A 70 2.87 -8.87 4.30
C VAL A 70 2.45 -8.84 2.84
N VAL A 71 1.36 -8.16 2.55
CA VAL A 71 0.82 -8.02 1.19
C VAL A 71 0.82 -6.55 0.81
N PHE A 72 1.51 -6.22 -0.26
CA PHE A 72 1.43 -4.89 -0.87
C PHE A 72 0.27 -4.88 -1.87
N LEU A 73 -0.79 -4.14 -1.53
CA LEU A 73 -2.05 -4.14 -2.30
C LEU A 73 -2.00 -3.26 -3.55
N GLY A 74 -0.93 -2.57 -3.77
CA GLY A 74 -0.77 -1.59 -4.84
C GLY A 74 -0.41 -0.22 -4.29
N SER A 75 -0.52 0.80 -5.12
CA SER A 75 -0.20 2.16 -4.73
C SER A 75 -1.43 3.06 -4.86
N VAL A 76 -1.68 3.86 -3.85
CA VAL A 76 -2.69 4.94 -3.90
C VAL A 76 -2.16 6.20 -4.56
N THR A 77 -0.88 6.22 -4.92
CA THR A 77 -0.25 7.31 -5.66
C THR A 77 0.33 6.81 -6.98
N PRO A 78 0.44 7.67 -8.00
CA PRO A 78 1.24 7.32 -9.18
C PRO A 78 2.70 7.03 -8.80
N PRO A 79 3.43 6.26 -9.61
CA PRO A 79 4.86 6.06 -9.40
C PRO A 79 5.62 7.38 -9.38
N ILE A 80 6.53 7.53 -8.42
CA ILE A 80 7.36 8.72 -8.28
C ILE A 80 8.79 8.35 -8.63
N TRP A 81 9.29 8.95 -9.70
CA TRP A 81 10.68 8.76 -10.13
C TRP A 81 11.59 9.73 -9.38
N LEU A 82 12.70 9.19 -8.90
CA LEU A 82 13.69 9.92 -8.10
C LEU A 82 15.00 10.00 -8.89
N ASP A 83 15.56 11.22 -8.98
CA ASP A 83 16.77 11.47 -9.76
C ASP A 83 18.07 11.21 -8.99
N GLY A 84 17.98 10.98 -7.68
CA GLY A 84 19.13 10.77 -6.82
C GLY A 84 18.74 10.55 -5.36
N PRO A 85 19.73 10.51 -4.45
CA PRO A 85 19.48 10.36 -3.02
C PRO A 85 18.56 11.46 -2.49
N CYS A 86 17.49 11.06 -1.77
CA CYS A 86 16.51 11.98 -1.20
C CYS A 86 15.81 11.31 -0.02
N ARG A 87 15.07 12.11 0.75
CA ARG A 87 14.21 11.60 1.83
C ARG A 87 12.80 11.42 1.30
N VAL A 88 12.30 10.18 1.35
CA VAL A 88 10.91 9.87 0.99
C VAL A 88 10.14 9.53 2.25
N THR A 89 8.97 10.13 2.43
CA THR A 89 8.07 9.85 3.54
C THR A 89 6.71 9.43 3.00
N GLY A 90 6.24 8.26 3.41
CA GLY A 90 4.87 7.80 3.18
C GLY A 90 4.06 7.94 4.47
N GLU A 91 2.89 8.52 4.37
CA GLU A 91 1.98 8.74 5.51
C GLU A 91 0.59 8.24 5.15
N PHE A 92 -0.09 7.64 6.12
CA PHE A 92 -1.49 7.25 6.03
C PHE A 92 -2.24 7.80 7.24
N ASP A 93 -3.33 8.54 7.01
CA ASP A 93 -4.15 9.17 8.06
C ASP A 93 -5.67 9.20 7.71
#